data_2ca67a15cd0e7f253a91ff239f6137d5
#
_entry.id   2ca67a15cd0e7f253a91ff239f6137d5
#
_cell.length_a   1.000
_cell.length_b   1.000
_cell.length_c   1.000
_cell.angle_alpha   90.00
_cell.angle_beta   90.00
_cell.angle_gamma   90.00
#
_symmetry.space_group_name_H-M   'P 1'
#
loop_
_entity.id
_entity.type
_entity.pdbx_description
1 polymer ?
#
loop_
_entity_poly.entity_id
_entity_poly.type
_entity_poly.pdbx_seq_one_letter_code
_entity_poly.pdbx_strand_id
1 'polypeptide(L)'
;MDIASLRKSYERDELDETASAADPMEQFQRWFEQALNAQLPEPNAMTLATVGADGRPSTRVVLIKGYDASGIVWYTNYGSRKARELAHQPLAALQFHWVELERVVRIEGRVEKTTAAESDAYYATRPLDSRLGAWASPQSEVIGSRAVLVAGAAKVAALHALHPPRPPHWGGYRLSPDRWEFWQGRRSRLHDRLRYRLDGTNWVRERLAP
;
A
#
# COMPACT_ATOMS: atom_id res chain seq x y z
N MET A 1 15.04 23.02 19.01
CA MET A 1 14.07 21.93 19.35
C MET A 1 14.86 20.68 19.63
N ASP A 2 14.75 20.09 20.82
CA ASP A 2 15.43 18.84 21.16
C ASP A 2 14.56 17.65 20.71
N ILE A 3 14.92 17.02 19.58
CA ILE A 3 14.21 15.88 19.01
C ILE A 3 14.28 14.65 19.94
N ALA A 4 15.35 14.52 20.74
CA ALA A 4 15.53 13.38 21.64
C ALA A 4 14.53 13.39 22.80
N SER A 5 13.92 14.53 23.11
CA SER A 5 12.89 14.68 24.15
C SER A 5 11.47 14.34 23.66
N LEU A 6 11.25 14.20 22.33
CA LEU A 6 9.93 13.88 21.78
C LEU A 6 9.57 12.43 22.09
N ARG A 7 8.65 12.25 23.03
CA ARG A 7 8.16 10.93 23.47
C ARG A 7 6.65 10.98 23.66
N LYS A 8 5.96 9.93 23.21
CA LYS A 8 4.54 9.69 23.47
C LYS A 8 4.39 8.38 24.23
N SER A 9 3.56 8.33 25.25
CA SER A 9 3.10 7.09 25.87
C SER A 9 1.96 6.50 25.04
N TYR A 10 1.97 5.20 24.81
CA TYR A 10 0.95 4.47 24.08
C TYR A 10 0.08 3.69 25.09
N GLU A 11 -1.24 3.90 25.06
CA GLU A 11 -2.12 3.39 26.11
C GLU A 11 -3.50 2.96 25.59
N ARG A 12 -3.69 3.02 24.27
CA ARG A 12 -5.02 2.97 23.68
C ARG A 12 -5.64 1.57 23.73
N ASP A 13 -4.88 0.54 23.42
CA ASP A 13 -5.45 -0.81 23.21
C ASP A 13 -4.38 -1.90 23.44
N GLU A 14 -4.79 -3.15 23.39
CA GLU A 14 -3.97 -4.33 23.55
C GLU A 14 -4.12 -5.26 22.34
N LEU A 15 -3.09 -6.08 22.10
CA LEU A 15 -3.13 -7.13 21.10
C LEU A 15 -2.57 -8.41 21.69
N ASP A 16 -3.45 -9.40 21.87
CA ASP A 16 -3.06 -10.70 22.35
C ASP A 16 -3.49 -11.82 21.40
N GLU A 17 -2.96 -13.01 21.64
CA GLU A 17 -3.20 -14.19 20.81
C GLU A 17 -4.64 -14.69 20.91
N THR A 18 -5.32 -14.47 22.02
CA THR A 18 -6.68 -14.98 22.24
C THR A 18 -7.72 -14.11 21.53
N ALA A 19 -7.50 -12.79 21.48
CA ALA A 19 -8.39 -11.84 20.83
C ALA A 19 -8.11 -11.68 19.32
N SER A 20 -6.90 -12.01 18.85
CA SER A 20 -6.55 -11.89 17.44
C SER A 20 -7.10 -13.04 16.59
N ALA A 21 -7.44 -12.74 15.32
CA ALA A 21 -7.91 -13.76 14.38
C ALA A 21 -6.83 -14.80 14.08
N ALA A 22 -7.23 -16.03 13.75
CA ALA A 22 -6.30 -17.08 13.31
C ALA A 22 -5.76 -16.78 11.89
N ASP A 23 -6.56 -16.16 11.04
CA ASP A 23 -6.20 -15.72 9.71
C ASP A 23 -5.76 -14.24 9.72
N PRO A 24 -4.59 -13.88 9.17
CA PRO A 24 -4.10 -12.50 9.18
C PRO A 24 -4.91 -11.55 8.29
N MET A 25 -5.57 -12.04 7.23
CA MET A 25 -6.45 -11.21 6.41
C MET A 25 -7.70 -10.80 7.19
N GLU A 26 -8.27 -11.74 7.96
CA GLU A 26 -9.38 -11.43 8.87
C GLU A 26 -8.95 -10.43 9.96
N GLN A 27 -7.74 -10.61 10.53
CA GLN A 27 -7.20 -9.65 11.49
C GLN A 27 -7.01 -8.26 10.86
N PHE A 28 -6.51 -8.19 9.65
CA PHE A 28 -6.37 -6.94 8.89
C PHE A 28 -7.73 -6.28 8.64
N GLN A 29 -8.72 -7.06 8.19
CA GLN A 29 -10.08 -6.55 7.95
C GLN A 29 -10.66 -5.90 9.21
N ARG A 30 -10.59 -6.58 10.36
CA ARG A 30 -11.07 -6.05 11.65
C ARG A 30 -10.41 -4.71 11.99
N TRP A 31 -9.10 -4.61 11.83
CA TRP A 31 -8.36 -3.40 12.15
C TRP A 31 -8.60 -2.28 11.13
N PHE A 32 -8.77 -2.62 9.87
CA PHE A 32 -9.07 -1.65 8.81
C PHE A 32 -10.48 -1.06 8.97
N GLU A 33 -11.47 -1.88 9.33
CA GLU A 33 -12.83 -1.43 9.66
C GLU A 33 -12.81 -0.49 10.89
N GLN A 34 -12.02 -0.80 11.91
CA GLN A 34 -11.84 0.10 13.06
C GLN A 34 -11.19 1.43 12.66
N ALA A 35 -10.24 1.42 11.73
CA ALA A 35 -9.62 2.63 11.21
C ALA A 35 -10.62 3.49 10.40
N LEU A 36 -11.48 2.87 9.60
CA LEU A 36 -12.57 3.54 8.89
C LEU A 36 -13.59 4.14 9.87
N ASN A 37 -14.04 3.37 10.85
CA ASN A 37 -15.01 3.80 11.86
C ASN A 37 -14.48 4.92 12.76
N ALA A 38 -13.16 4.93 13.02
CA ALA A 38 -12.48 6.02 13.72
C ALA A 38 -12.29 7.28 12.86
N GLN A 39 -12.72 7.25 11.61
CA GLN A 39 -12.62 8.38 10.66
C GLN A 39 -11.19 8.92 10.52
N LEU A 40 -10.20 8.03 10.48
CA LEU A 40 -8.81 8.43 10.33
C LEU A 40 -8.59 9.16 8.98
N PRO A 41 -7.66 10.13 8.92
CA PRO A 41 -7.25 10.70 7.65
C PRO A 41 -6.63 9.63 6.74
N GLU A 42 -7.21 9.40 5.57
CA GLU A 42 -6.73 8.44 4.56
C GLU A 42 -6.33 7.05 5.14
N PRO A 43 -7.24 6.33 5.83
CA PRO A 43 -6.91 5.03 6.45
C PRO A 43 -6.43 3.98 5.44
N ASN A 44 -6.71 4.21 4.16
CA ASN A 44 -6.32 3.41 3.01
C ASN A 44 -4.93 3.79 2.42
N ALA A 45 -4.24 4.78 2.98
CA ALA A 45 -2.88 5.10 2.59
C ALA A 45 -1.91 4.09 3.20
N MET A 46 -0.98 3.60 2.39
CA MET A 46 0.05 2.65 2.82
C MET A 46 1.40 3.00 2.20
N THR A 47 2.47 2.77 2.94
CA THR A 47 3.83 2.84 2.41
C THR A 47 4.16 1.54 1.70
N LEU A 48 4.54 1.63 0.42
CA LEU A 48 5.06 0.53 -0.36
C LEU A 48 6.59 0.65 -0.43
N ALA A 49 7.30 -0.38 0.03
CA ALA A 49 8.73 -0.54 -0.11
C ALA A 49 9.06 -1.53 -1.22
N THR A 50 10.02 -1.18 -2.07
CA THR A 50 10.55 -2.01 -3.16
C THR A 50 12.07 -1.88 -3.22
N VAL A 51 12.75 -2.82 -3.88
CA VAL A 51 14.21 -2.85 -3.97
C VAL A 51 14.64 -2.75 -5.43
N GLY A 52 15.57 -1.84 -5.72
CA GLY A 52 16.14 -1.67 -7.04
C GLY A 52 17.14 -2.76 -7.42
N ALA A 53 17.54 -2.81 -8.70
CA ALA A 53 18.56 -3.72 -9.19
C ALA A 53 19.93 -3.52 -8.51
N ASP A 54 20.18 -2.32 -7.97
CA ASP A 54 21.35 -1.96 -7.20
C ASP A 54 21.27 -2.35 -5.71
N GLY A 55 20.21 -3.05 -5.32
CA GLY A 55 19.95 -3.47 -3.93
C GLY A 55 19.42 -2.34 -3.03
N ARG A 56 19.21 -1.13 -3.52
CA ARG A 56 18.73 -0.01 -2.71
C ARG A 56 17.23 -0.12 -2.49
N PRO A 57 16.76 -0.09 -1.23
CA PRO A 57 15.35 0.02 -0.93
C PRO A 57 14.85 1.44 -1.23
N SER A 58 13.61 1.54 -1.67
CA SER A 58 12.91 2.80 -1.87
C SER A 58 11.47 2.70 -1.41
N THR A 59 10.90 3.80 -0.93
CA THR A 59 9.52 3.84 -0.43
C THR A 59 8.71 4.94 -1.10
N ARG A 60 7.40 4.77 -1.13
CA ARG A 60 6.39 5.77 -1.52
C ARG A 60 5.06 5.43 -0.90
N VAL A 61 4.19 6.43 -0.80
CA VAL A 61 2.81 6.20 -0.43
C VAL A 61 2.03 5.75 -1.65
N VAL A 62 1.19 4.74 -1.49
CA VAL A 62 0.16 4.28 -2.43
C VAL A 62 -1.14 4.02 -1.66
N LEU A 63 -2.26 3.90 -2.39
CA LEU A 63 -3.55 3.64 -1.75
C LEU A 63 -3.99 2.20 -2.02
N ILE A 64 -4.36 1.46 -0.97
CA ILE A 64 -5.07 0.20 -1.14
C ILE A 64 -6.40 0.45 -1.85
N LYS A 65 -6.73 -0.39 -2.81
CA LYS A 65 -7.96 -0.30 -3.62
C LYS A 65 -8.79 -1.57 -3.60
N GLY A 66 -8.27 -2.61 -3.02
CA GLY A 66 -8.96 -3.87 -2.77
C GLY A 66 -8.08 -4.82 -1.96
N TYR A 67 -8.72 -5.72 -1.26
CA TYR A 67 -8.09 -6.84 -0.59
C TYR A 67 -9.08 -8.01 -0.55
N ASP A 68 -8.54 -9.19 -0.67
CA ASP A 68 -9.25 -10.47 -0.59
C ASP A 68 -8.29 -11.58 -0.16
N ALA A 69 -8.75 -12.81 -0.12
CA ALA A 69 -7.91 -13.98 0.21
C ALA A 69 -6.66 -14.12 -0.69
N SER A 70 -6.66 -13.50 -1.88
CA SER A 70 -5.52 -13.52 -2.81
C SER A 70 -4.50 -12.40 -2.52
N GLY A 71 -4.83 -11.41 -1.70
CA GLY A 71 -3.90 -10.37 -1.27
C GLY A 71 -4.40 -8.93 -1.40
N ILE A 72 -3.43 -8.01 -1.43
CA ILE A 72 -3.64 -6.55 -1.37
C ILE A 72 -3.44 -5.95 -2.75
N VAL A 73 -4.40 -5.13 -3.22
CA VAL A 73 -4.39 -4.53 -4.57
C VAL A 73 -4.19 -3.02 -4.50
N TRP A 74 -3.31 -2.50 -5.37
CA TRP A 74 -3.16 -1.07 -5.67
C TRP A 74 -2.95 -0.86 -7.17
N TYR A 75 -3.09 0.39 -7.63
CA TYR A 75 -2.93 0.73 -9.04
C TYR A 75 -1.88 1.82 -9.23
N THR A 76 -1.09 1.71 -10.32
CA THR A 76 0.00 2.64 -10.59
C THR A 76 0.40 2.65 -12.08
N ASN A 77 1.36 3.51 -12.43
CA ASN A 77 2.01 3.49 -13.73
C ASN A 77 3.10 2.41 -13.76
N TYR A 78 3.04 1.52 -14.75
CA TYR A 78 4.01 0.43 -14.97
C TYR A 78 5.40 0.91 -15.43
N GLY A 79 5.52 2.17 -15.92
CA GLY A 79 6.80 2.80 -16.21
C GLY A 79 7.45 3.48 -15.00
N SER A 80 6.78 3.54 -13.84
CA SER A 80 7.30 4.21 -12.65
C SER A 80 8.49 3.47 -12.03
N ARG A 81 9.27 4.19 -11.19
CA ARG A 81 10.41 3.60 -10.46
C ARG A 81 10.03 2.32 -9.73
N LYS A 82 8.92 2.33 -8.95
CA LYS A 82 8.47 1.14 -8.21
C LYS A 82 8.15 -0.04 -9.14
N ALA A 83 7.58 0.23 -10.30
CA ALA A 83 7.21 -0.83 -11.25
C ALA A 83 8.44 -1.43 -11.91
N ARG A 84 9.48 -0.62 -12.23
CA ARG A 84 10.78 -1.13 -12.71
C ARG A 84 11.49 -1.97 -11.65
N GLU A 85 11.44 -1.53 -10.38
CA GLU A 85 11.99 -2.29 -9.24
C GLU A 85 11.26 -3.63 -9.05
N LEU A 86 9.93 -3.65 -9.11
CA LEU A 86 9.12 -4.86 -9.04
C LEU A 86 9.31 -5.81 -10.23
N ALA A 87 9.61 -5.29 -11.42
CA ALA A 87 9.95 -6.11 -12.58
C ALA A 87 11.28 -6.85 -12.40
N HIS A 88 12.23 -6.26 -11.66
CA HIS A 88 13.50 -6.87 -11.32
C HIS A 88 13.39 -7.80 -10.12
N GLN A 89 12.79 -7.32 -9.02
CA GLN A 89 12.58 -8.05 -7.77
C GLN A 89 11.11 -7.99 -7.36
N PRO A 90 10.33 -9.04 -7.62
CA PRO A 90 8.88 -9.04 -7.37
C PRO A 90 8.52 -9.32 -5.91
N LEU A 91 9.32 -8.82 -4.97
CA LEU A 91 9.03 -8.84 -3.54
C LEU A 91 8.86 -7.40 -3.03
N ALA A 92 7.90 -7.21 -2.17
CA ALA A 92 7.62 -5.91 -1.59
C ALA A 92 7.16 -6.03 -0.14
N ALA A 93 7.25 -4.89 0.57
CA ALA A 93 6.62 -4.72 1.86
C ALA A 93 5.63 -3.54 1.79
N LEU A 94 4.47 -3.73 2.42
CA LEU A 94 3.46 -2.70 2.64
C LEU A 94 3.40 -2.37 4.13
N GLN A 95 3.17 -1.10 4.47
CA GLN A 95 2.96 -0.69 5.85
C GLN A 95 1.81 0.30 5.94
N PHE A 96 0.82 -0.02 6.75
CA PHE A 96 -0.17 0.93 7.27
C PHE A 96 0.30 1.47 8.61
N HIS A 97 0.17 2.77 8.83
CA HIS A 97 0.51 3.41 10.10
C HIS A 97 -0.66 4.30 10.54
N TRP A 98 -1.47 3.79 11.44
CA TRP A 98 -2.63 4.48 12.02
C TRP A 98 -2.25 5.09 13.37
N VAL A 99 -1.71 6.30 13.32
CA VAL A 99 -1.12 7.00 14.47
C VAL A 99 -2.12 7.17 15.61
N GLU A 100 -3.36 7.52 15.28
CA GLU A 100 -4.43 7.77 16.25
C GLU A 100 -4.88 6.48 16.96
N LEU A 101 -4.71 5.32 16.31
CA LEU A 101 -4.98 4.00 16.89
C LEU A 101 -3.73 3.38 17.52
N GLU A 102 -2.58 4.04 17.41
CA GLU A 102 -1.30 3.52 17.90
C GLU A 102 -0.99 2.12 17.29
N ARG A 103 -1.32 1.94 15.99
CA ARG A 103 -1.21 0.68 15.27
C ARG A 103 -0.34 0.77 14.03
N VAL A 104 0.39 -0.32 13.79
CA VAL A 104 1.09 -0.55 12.53
C VAL A 104 0.74 -1.95 12.02
N VAL A 105 0.43 -2.04 10.72
CA VAL A 105 0.34 -3.34 10.03
C VAL A 105 1.43 -3.38 8.97
N ARG A 106 2.24 -4.43 8.97
CA ARG A 106 3.24 -4.72 7.93
C ARG A 106 2.86 -5.99 7.20
N ILE A 107 3.04 -5.99 5.88
CA ILE A 107 2.66 -7.08 4.99
C ILE A 107 3.81 -7.28 4.02
N GLU A 108 4.36 -8.47 3.94
CA GLU A 108 5.41 -8.82 2.99
C GLU A 108 4.93 -9.94 2.07
N GLY A 109 5.39 -9.93 0.83
CA GLY A 109 4.99 -10.96 -0.12
C GLY A 109 5.43 -10.70 -1.55
N ARG A 110 5.01 -11.61 -2.42
CA ARG A 110 5.26 -11.54 -3.86
C ARG A 110 4.22 -10.65 -4.53
N VAL A 111 4.68 -9.89 -5.52
CA VAL A 111 3.85 -8.94 -6.26
C VAL A 111 3.73 -9.40 -7.71
N GLU A 112 2.49 -9.40 -8.21
CA GLU A 112 2.15 -9.68 -9.60
C GLU A 112 1.23 -8.59 -10.16
N LYS A 113 1.19 -8.42 -11.47
CA LYS A 113 0.20 -7.55 -12.11
C LYS A 113 -1.18 -8.17 -11.99
N THR A 114 -2.20 -7.34 -11.73
CA THR A 114 -3.59 -7.75 -11.86
C THR A 114 -3.93 -8.01 -13.34
N THR A 115 -5.04 -8.68 -13.60
CA THR A 115 -5.54 -8.88 -14.96
C THR A 115 -5.86 -7.55 -15.65
N ALA A 116 -5.88 -7.57 -16.99
CA ALA A 116 -6.31 -6.40 -17.74
C ALA A 116 -7.77 -6.03 -17.40
N ALA A 117 -8.65 -7.01 -17.24
CA ALA A 117 -10.05 -6.79 -16.89
C ALA A 117 -10.21 -6.10 -15.53
N GLU A 118 -9.48 -6.53 -14.49
CA GLU A 118 -9.49 -5.86 -13.17
C GLU A 118 -8.98 -4.42 -13.28
N SER A 119 -7.90 -4.22 -14.07
CA SER A 119 -7.33 -2.89 -14.26
C SER A 119 -8.28 -1.96 -15.03
N ASP A 120 -8.97 -2.47 -16.07
CA ASP A 120 -9.95 -1.72 -16.84
C ASP A 120 -11.18 -1.36 -16.01
N ALA A 121 -11.70 -2.32 -15.24
CA ALA A 121 -12.83 -2.11 -14.33
C ALA A 121 -12.55 -0.99 -13.32
N TYR A 122 -11.40 -1.06 -12.64
CA TYR A 122 -11.04 -0.01 -11.69
C TYR A 122 -10.75 1.33 -12.40
N TYR A 123 -10.08 1.32 -13.55
CA TYR A 123 -9.79 2.56 -14.29
C TYR A 123 -11.06 3.33 -14.66
N ALA A 124 -12.12 2.62 -15.04
CA ALA A 124 -13.41 3.21 -15.40
C ALA A 124 -14.07 3.96 -14.23
N THR A 125 -13.84 3.54 -12.98
CA THR A 125 -14.39 4.21 -11.78
C THR A 125 -13.65 5.51 -11.39
N ARG A 126 -12.48 5.78 -11.99
CA ARG A 126 -11.66 6.94 -11.62
C ARG A 126 -12.25 8.24 -12.17
N PRO A 127 -12.13 9.35 -11.40
CA PRO A 127 -12.48 10.68 -11.91
C PRO A 127 -11.72 11.00 -13.21
N LEU A 128 -12.35 11.78 -14.09
CA LEU A 128 -11.80 12.12 -15.42
C LEU A 128 -10.36 12.69 -15.31
N ASP A 129 -10.13 13.66 -14.42
CA ASP A 129 -8.82 14.27 -14.24
C ASP A 129 -7.74 13.25 -13.85
N SER A 130 -8.11 12.26 -13.03
CA SER A 130 -7.21 11.17 -12.66
C SER A 130 -6.92 10.22 -13.83
N ARG A 131 -7.90 10.04 -14.74
CA ARG A 131 -7.71 9.26 -15.97
C ARG A 131 -6.82 9.98 -16.97
N LEU A 132 -7.02 11.28 -17.16
CA LEU A 132 -6.16 12.13 -18.00
C LEU A 132 -4.71 12.17 -17.46
N GLY A 133 -4.57 12.34 -16.13
CA GLY A 133 -3.27 12.32 -15.46
C GLY A 133 -2.50 11.01 -15.63
N ALA A 134 -3.19 9.87 -15.70
CA ALA A 134 -2.55 8.56 -15.93
C ALA A 134 -1.88 8.46 -17.32
N TRP A 135 -2.40 9.16 -18.32
CA TRP A 135 -1.80 9.28 -19.64
C TRP A 135 -0.68 10.31 -19.70
N ALA A 136 -0.89 11.46 -19.05
CA ALA A 136 -0.02 12.62 -19.17
C ALA A 136 1.30 12.51 -18.39
N SER A 137 1.32 11.69 -17.31
CA SER A 137 2.46 11.64 -16.39
C SER A 137 3.46 10.52 -16.74
N PRO A 138 4.69 10.87 -17.18
CA PRO A 138 5.80 9.93 -17.21
C PRO A 138 6.30 9.69 -15.78
N GLN A 139 5.53 8.94 -14.99
CA GLN A 139 5.72 8.84 -13.54
C GLN A 139 7.15 8.42 -13.16
N SER A 140 7.77 9.16 -12.28
CA SER A 140 9.16 9.02 -11.78
C SER A 140 10.25 9.46 -12.75
N GLU A 141 9.94 10.01 -13.92
CA GLU A 141 10.92 10.58 -14.82
C GLU A 141 11.21 12.06 -14.48
N VAL A 142 12.40 12.51 -14.82
CA VAL A 142 12.77 13.93 -14.72
C VAL A 142 12.04 14.70 -15.81
N ILE A 143 11.36 15.77 -15.44
CA ILE A 143 10.66 16.66 -16.36
C ILE A 143 11.17 18.10 -16.19
N GLY A 144 11.18 18.88 -17.26
CA GLY A 144 11.69 20.25 -17.24
C GLY A 144 10.86 21.21 -16.40
N SER A 145 9.55 21.00 -16.31
CA SER A 145 8.65 21.82 -15.49
C SER A 145 7.28 21.17 -15.33
N ARG A 146 6.47 21.69 -14.39
CA ARG A 146 5.05 21.28 -14.23
C ARG A 146 4.23 21.53 -15.50
N ALA A 147 4.60 22.50 -16.33
CA ALA A 147 3.91 22.80 -17.59
C ALA A 147 3.86 21.59 -18.54
N VAL A 148 4.86 20.72 -18.50
CA VAL A 148 4.89 19.47 -19.29
C VAL A 148 3.69 18.58 -18.95
N LEU A 149 3.33 18.45 -17.66
CA LEU A 149 2.19 17.66 -17.22
C LEU A 149 0.87 18.29 -17.64
N VAL A 150 0.75 19.61 -17.53
CA VAL A 150 -0.47 20.34 -17.91
C VAL A 150 -0.71 20.23 -19.42
N ALA A 151 0.33 20.45 -20.22
CA ALA A 151 0.25 20.32 -21.69
C ALA A 151 -0.07 18.86 -22.09
N GLY A 152 0.53 17.89 -21.43
CA GLY A 152 0.24 16.47 -21.63
C GLY A 152 -1.22 16.13 -21.35
N ALA A 153 -1.77 16.58 -20.24
CA ALA A 153 -3.18 16.37 -19.89
C ALA A 153 -4.13 17.02 -20.89
N ALA A 154 -3.85 18.26 -21.32
CA ALA A 154 -4.64 18.97 -22.34
C ALA A 154 -4.64 18.22 -23.69
N LYS A 155 -3.47 17.72 -24.13
CA LYS A 155 -3.35 16.90 -25.34
C LYS A 155 -4.19 15.63 -25.25
N VAL A 156 -4.15 14.92 -24.13
CA VAL A 156 -4.93 13.71 -23.92
C VAL A 156 -6.43 14.01 -23.91
N ALA A 157 -6.85 15.10 -23.27
CA ALA A 157 -8.25 15.53 -23.27
C ALA A 157 -8.74 15.86 -24.69
N ALA A 158 -7.91 16.49 -25.53
CA ALA A 158 -8.24 16.78 -26.92
C ALA A 158 -8.38 15.51 -27.76
N LEU A 159 -7.59 14.46 -27.47
CA LEU A 159 -7.61 13.20 -28.23
C LEU A 159 -8.76 12.26 -27.83
N HIS A 160 -9.10 12.21 -26.55
CA HIS A 160 -10.01 11.20 -26.00
C HIS A 160 -11.29 11.77 -25.39
N ALA A 161 -11.48 13.09 -25.45
CA ALA A 161 -12.63 13.78 -24.87
C ALA A 161 -12.87 13.35 -23.40
N LEU A 162 -14.11 12.96 -23.07
CA LEU A 162 -14.51 12.58 -21.70
C LEU A 162 -14.27 11.10 -21.38
N HIS A 163 -13.82 10.30 -22.34
CA HIS A 163 -13.72 8.84 -22.19
C HIS A 163 -12.34 8.29 -22.57
N PRO A 164 -11.23 8.76 -21.95
CA PRO A 164 -9.92 8.20 -22.24
C PRO A 164 -9.89 6.71 -21.83
N PRO A 165 -9.45 5.81 -22.73
CA PRO A 165 -9.24 4.41 -22.38
C PRO A 165 -8.09 4.28 -21.37
N ARG A 166 -7.96 3.14 -20.71
CA ARG A 166 -6.81 2.90 -19.83
C ARG A 166 -5.53 2.84 -20.67
N PRO A 167 -4.49 3.62 -20.30
CA PRO A 167 -3.21 3.53 -20.99
C PRO A 167 -2.55 2.16 -20.76
N PRO A 168 -1.83 1.59 -21.74
CA PRO A 168 -1.21 0.27 -21.61
C PRO A 168 -0.13 0.22 -20.52
N HIS A 169 0.44 1.38 -20.20
CA HIS A 169 1.44 1.53 -19.14
C HIS A 169 0.86 1.80 -17.74
N TRP A 170 -0.45 1.59 -17.52
CA TRP A 170 -1.11 1.80 -16.24
C TRP A 170 -2.00 0.60 -15.87
N GLY A 171 -1.97 0.19 -14.62
CA GLY A 171 -2.81 -0.90 -14.12
C GLY A 171 -2.51 -1.26 -12.67
N GLY A 172 -3.04 -2.41 -12.26
CA GLY A 172 -2.94 -2.90 -10.89
C GLY A 172 -1.77 -3.82 -10.64
N TYR A 173 -1.38 -3.85 -9.37
CA TYR A 173 -0.56 -4.88 -8.77
C TYR A 173 -1.30 -5.52 -7.61
N ARG A 174 -1.06 -6.80 -7.40
CA ARG A 174 -1.49 -7.58 -6.24
C ARG A 174 -0.26 -8.09 -5.50
N LEU A 175 -0.21 -7.86 -4.20
CA LEU A 175 0.75 -8.50 -3.32
C LEU A 175 0.06 -9.71 -2.68
N SER A 176 0.58 -10.91 -2.95
CA SER A 176 0.18 -12.16 -2.27
C SER A 176 1.04 -12.29 -1.01
N PRO A 177 0.46 -12.19 0.19
CA PRO A 177 1.24 -12.15 1.41
C PRO A 177 1.80 -13.52 1.80
N ASP A 178 3.03 -13.54 2.31
CA ASP A 178 3.61 -14.67 3.01
C ASP A 178 3.97 -14.34 4.46
N ARG A 179 3.95 -13.04 4.83
CA ARG A 179 4.17 -12.55 6.20
C ARG A 179 3.29 -11.35 6.50
N TRP A 180 2.80 -11.33 7.75
CA TRP A 180 2.13 -10.19 8.35
C TRP A 180 2.71 -9.89 9.71
N GLU A 181 2.74 -8.64 10.11
CA GLU A 181 2.99 -8.22 11.47
C GLU A 181 1.96 -7.17 11.87
N PHE A 182 1.30 -7.42 13.00
CA PHE A 182 0.41 -6.49 13.67
C PHE A 182 1.13 -5.97 14.91
N TRP A 183 1.26 -4.65 15.00
CA TRP A 183 1.91 -3.95 16.09
C TRP A 183 0.92 -3.02 16.77
N GLN A 184 0.79 -3.13 18.08
CA GLN A 184 -0.02 -2.24 18.92
C GLN A 184 0.87 -1.53 19.93
N GLY A 185 0.72 -0.21 20.01
CA GLY A 185 1.43 0.62 20.99
C GLY A 185 1.05 0.27 22.42
N ARG A 186 2.06 0.14 23.31
CA ARG A 186 1.90 -0.13 24.74
C ARG A 186 2.85 0.76 25.56
N ARG A 187 2.52 0.98 26.85
CA ARG A 187 3.36 1.70 27.81
C ARG A 187 4.76 1.10 27.90
N SER A 188 5.70 1.92 28.32
CA SER A 188 7.08 1.51 28.61
C SER A 188 7.81 0.86 27.44
N ARG A 189 7.31 1.08 26.19
CA ARG A 189 7.80 0.47 24.94
C ARG A 189 7.66 -1.06 24.88
N LEU A 190 6.88 -1.68 25.76
CA LEU A 190 6.57 -3.10 25.75
C LEU A 190 5.40 -3.40 24.79
N HIS A 191 5.61 -3.03 23.52
CA HIS A 191 4.59 -3.09 22.49
C HIS A 191 4.18 -4.53 22.16
N ASP A 192 2.88 -4.73 21.89
CA ASP A 192 2.41 -6.01 21.41
C ASP A 192 2.75 -6.17 19.93
N ARG A 193 3.35 -7.30 19.57
CA ARG A 193 3.71 -7.63 18.19
C ARG A 193 3.32 -9.07 17.90
N LEU A 194 2.36 -9.26 17.00
CA LEU A 194 1.97 -10.57 16.50
C LEU A 194 2.38 -10.69 15.02
N ARG A 195 3.24 -11.67 14.74
CA ARG A 195 3.63 -12.03 13.39
C ARG A 195 2.86 -13.26 12.95
N TYR A 196 2.43 -13.25 11.69
CA TYR A 196 1.94 -14.43 10.98
C TYR A 196 2.90 -14.73 9.85
N ARG A 197 3.36 -15.96 9.75
CA ARG A 197 4.13 -16.45 8.61
C ARG A 197 3.40 -17.62 7.96
N LEU A 198 3.45 -17.67 6.63
CA LEU A 198 2.89 -18.76 5.86
C LEU A 198 3.83 -19.97 5.95
N ASP A 199 3.30 -21.12 6.33
CA ASP A 199 4.00 -22.41 6.40
C ASP A 199 3.19 -23.45 5.60
N GLY A 200 3.63 -23.69 4.36
CA GLY A 200 2.81 -24.41 3.39
C GLY A 200 1.54 -23.60 3.07
N THR A 201 0.39 -24.11 3.51
CA THR A 201 -0.92 -23.47 3.35
C THR A 201 -1.47 -22.86 4.64
N ASN A 202 -0.74 -23.00 5.76
CA ASN A 202 -1.23 -22.61 7.08
C ASN A 202 -0.52 -21.37 7.59
N TRP A 203 -1.25 -20.51 8.28
CA TRP A 203 -0.67 -19.39 9.00
C TRP A 203 -0.21 -19.82 10.39
N VAL A 204 1.07 -19.58 10.68
CA VAL A 204 1.65 -19.76 12.03
C VAL A 204 1.76 -18.38 12.66
N ARG A 205 1.07 -18.20 13.79
CA ARG A 205 1.08 -16.96 14.57
C ARG A 205 2.09 -17.05 15.71
N GLU A 206 2.89 -16.02 15.87
CA GLU A 206 3.99 -15.92 16.83
C GLU A 206 4.02 -14.52 17.46
N ARG A 207 4.37 -14.44 18.74
CA ARG A 207 4.65 -13.17 19.41
C ARG A 207 6.12 -12.79 19.20
N LEU A 208 6.36 -11.52 18.84
CA LEU A 208 7.70 -10.96 18.77
C LEU A 208 7.98 -10.08 19.98
N ALA A 209 9.23 -10.06 20.43
CA ALA A 209 9.70 -9.06 21.37
C ALA A 209 9.63 -7.65 20.74
N PRO A 210 9.28 -6.60 21.51
CA PRO A 210 9.24 -5.21 21.03
C PRO A 210 10.63 -4.66 20.70
#